data_6cb2e53b372233620e23f07ce773d13a
#
_entry.id   6cb2e53b372233620e23f07ce773d13a
#
_cell.length_a   1.000
_cell.length_b   1.000
_cell.length_c   1.000
_cell.angle_alpha   90.00
_cell.angle_beta   90.00
_cell.angle_gamma   90.00
#
_symmetry.space_group_name_H-M   'P 1'
#
loop_
_entity.id
_entity.type
_entity.pdbx_description
1 polymer ?
#
loop_
_entity_poly.entity_id
_entity_poly.type
_entity_poly.pdbx_seq_one_letter_code
_entity_poly.pdbx_strand_id
1 'polypeptide(L)'
;MQRREFVVGTLAAASAGAYLGNNLSAGESPPSTHTGVAKMPFEQPPLPYPMDALKPLFSEEQVSFHYGKHHAAYFKNLNGLVEGKPEAQMSLDDLVVKGSGAIFNNAAQAWNHTFFWNCLSPTGGREPNGELLAAIVRDFGGMAEFRKLFTDASVKVFGSGWGWLASDKQGKLEIIPAGNADNPLRHGKTPLLTVDVWEHAYYIDYRNERARFVENFWTKVNWDFVAQCYAKAKA
;
A
#
# COMPACT_ATOMS: atom_id res chain seq x y z
N MET A 1 2.00 -25.33 42.93
CA MET A 1 3.36 -25.84 42.76
C MET A 1 3.30 -27.30 42.36
N GLN A 2 3.45 -27.64 41.10
CA GLN A 2 3.77 -29.03 40.65
C GLN A 2 4.56 -28.87 39.35
N ARG A 3 5.83 -29.24 39.41
CA ARG A 3 6.71 -29.40 38.26
C ARG A 3 6.34 -30.71 37.55
N ARG A 4 6.20 -30.68 36.24
CA ARG A 4 6.17 -31.87 35.38
C ARG A 4 7.52 -31.99 34.68
N GLU A 5 8.21 -33.06 34.97
CA GLU A 5 9.47 -33.46 34.36
C GLU A 5 9.23 -34.09 32.99
N PHE A 6 10.07 -33.77 32.03
CA PHE A 6 10.12 -34.45 30.73
C PHE A 6 11.07 -35.62 30.82
N VAL A 7 10.54 -36.82 30.48
CA VAL A 7 11.31 -38.05 30.36
C VAL A 7 11.86 -38.15 28.94
N VAL A 8 13.19 -38.25 28.84
CA VAL A 8 13.93 -38.56 27.62
C VAL A 8 14.00 -40.07 27.49
N GLY A 9 13.46 -40.61 26.42
CA GLY A 9 13.57 -42.02 26.06
C GLY A 9 14.51 -42.22 24.89
N THR A 10 15.72 -42.65 25.17
CA THR A 10 16.65 -43.22 24.21
C THR A 10 16.36 -44.69 23.98
N LEU A 11 16.34 -45.15 22.74
CA LEU A 11 16.53 -46.56 22.40
C LEU A 11 17.36 -46.70 21.13
N ALA A 12 18.48 -47.35 21.29
CA ALA A 12 19.43 -47.78 20.28
C ALA A 12 19.24 -49.27 19.95
N ALA A 13 19.85 -49.67 18.86
CA ALA A 13 20.39 -50.98 18.47
C ALA A 13 19.81 -51.49 17.15
N ALA A 14 20.58 -51.55 16.10
CA ALA A 14 21.67 -52.51 15.72
C ALA A 14 21.10 -53.77 15.06
N SER A 15 21.44 -54.07 13.88
CA SER A 15 22.48 -54.91 13.28
C SER A 15 22.03 -55.53 11.95
N ALA A 16 22.86 -55.35 10.97
CA ALA A 16 23.69 -56.33 10.25
C ALA A 16 22.99 -57.21 9.20
N GLY A 17 23.59 -57.15 8.00
CA GLY A 17 23.82 -58.37 7.24
C GLY A 17 23.54 -58.28 5.73
N ALA A 18 24.58 -58.07 4.98
CA ALA A 18 25.19 -58.87 3.89
C ALA A 18 24.56 -58.92 2.48
N TYR A 19 25.30 -58.36 1.56
CA TYR A 19 25.89 -58.87 0.30
C TYR A 19 25.04 -59.28 -0.91
N LEU A 20 25.48 -58.74 -2.01
CA LEU A 20 25.66 -59.21 -3.39
C LEU A 20 24.69 -58.66 -4.46
N GLY A 21 25.33 -58.14 -5.48
CA GLY A 21 24.76 -58.10 -6.83
C GLY A 21 25.06 -56.84 -7.64
N ASN A 22 26.20 -56.82 -8.35
CA ASN A 22 26.52 -55.91 -9.43
C ASN A 22 25.41 -55.87 -10.48
N ASN A 23 25.00 -54.67 -10.87
CA ASN A 23 24.76 -54.33 -12.29
C ASN A 23 24.92 -52.84 -12.51
N LEU A 24 25.95 -52.49 -13.25
CA LEU A 24 26.15 -51.16 -13.79
C LEU A 24 25.09 -50.90 -14.86
N SER A 25 24.13 -50.05 -14.57
CA SER A 25 23.30 -49.42 -15.60
C SER A 25 23.54 -47.93 -15.54
N ALA A 26 23.83 -47.39 -16.74
CA ALA A 26 24.14 -45.99 -16.95
C ALA A 26 23.06 -45.10 -16.32
N GLY A 27 23.50 -44.24 -15.39
CA GLY A 27 22.62 -43.31 -14.73
C GLY A 27 22.13 -42.20 -15.67
N GLU A 28 20.86 -42.19 -15.95
CA GLU A 28 20.16 -40.96 -16.33
C GLU A 28 20.21 -40.02 -15.13
N SER A 29 20.87 -38.88 -15.34
CA SER A 29 20.82 -37.76 -14.41
C SER A 29 19.34 -37.36 -14.25
N PRO A 30 18.84 -37.16 -13.01
CA PRO A 30 17.49 -36.67 -12.85
C PRO A 30 17.37 -35.26 -13.50
N PRO A 31 16.24 -34.94 -14.13
CA PRO A 31 16.03 -33.66 -14.73
C PRO A 31 16.24 -32.57 -13.66
N SER A 32 17.14 -31.66 -13.92
CA SER A 32 17.36 -30.47 -13.12
C SER A 32 16.03 -29.70 -13.11
N THR A 33 15.29 -29.83 -12.01
CA THR A 33 14.15 -28.94 -11.74
C THR A 33 14.73 -27.56 -11.48
N HIS A 34 14.89 -26.76 -12.53
CA HIS A 34 14.95 -25.34 -12.40
C HIS A 34 13.61 -24.93 -11.76
N THR A 35 13.60 -24.78 -10.46
CA THR A 35 12.57 -24.01 -9.75
C THR A 35 12.79 -22.56 -10.18
N GLY A 36 12.25 -22.20 -11.34
CA GLY A 36 12.08 -20.82 -11.70
C GLY A 36 11.30 -20.17 -10.57
N VAL A 37 11.90 -19.18 -9.91
CA VAL A 37 11.18 -18.36 -8.94
C VAL A 37 9.98 -17.81 -9.70
N ALA A 38 8.78 -18.28 -9.35
CA ALA A 38 7.55 -17.83 -10.00
C ALA A 38 7.51 -16.30 -9.84
N LYS A 39 7.48 -15.58 -10.97
CA LYS A 39 7.41 -14.12 -10.95
C LYS A 39 6.16 -13.73 -10.18
N MET A 40 6.31 -12.95 -9.13
CA MET A 40 5.19 -12.44 -8.36
C MET A 40 4.35 -11.53 -9.26
N PRO A 41 3.03 -11.73 -9.39
CA PRO A 41 2.20 -10.95 -10.31
C PRO A 41 2.15 -9.46 -9.95
N PHE A 42 2.33 -9.12 -8.66
CA PHE A 42 2.30 -7.75 -8.18
C PHE A 42 3.64 -7.39 -7.52
N GLU A 43 4.25 -6.31 -7.97
CA GLU A 43 5.52 -5.82 -7.45
C GLU A 43 5.32 -4.43 -6.84
N GLN A 44 5.92 -4.20 -5.67
CA GLN A 44 5.92 -2.87 -5.04
C GLN A 44 6.77 -1.91 -5.88
N PRO A 45 6.20 -0.80 -6.40
CA PRO A 45 6.98 0.19 -7.12
C PRO A 45 8.02 0.86 -6.21
N PRO A 46 9.18 1.28 -6.73
CA PRO A 46 10.14 2.04 -5.95
C PRO A 46 9.55 3.39 -5.51
N LEU A 47 10.03 3.91 -4.36
CA LEU A 47 9.72 5.27 -3.95
C LEU A 47 10.20 6.26 -5.02
N PRO A 48 9.41 7.30 -5.36
CA PRO A 48 9.81 8.30 -6.33
C PRO A 48 10.89 9.29 -5.83
N TYR A 49 11.35 9.14 -4.59
CA TYR A 49 12.36 9.96 -3.93
C TYR A 49 13.08 9.15 -2.82
N PRO A 50 14.26 9.61 -2.33
CA PRO A 50 14.93 9.01 -1.17
C PRO A 50 14.05 9.00 0.08
N MET A 51 14.25 8.02 0.98
CA MET A 51 13.42 7.85 2.19
C MET A 51 13.47 9.05 3.15
N ASP A 52 14.55 9.83 3.14
CA ASP A 52 14.73 11.00 4.00
C ASP A 52 14.30 12.32 3.35
N ALA A 53 13.84 12.29 2.09
CA ALA A 53 13.57 13.49 1.30
C ALA A 53 12.29 14.24 1.71
N LEU A 54 11.42 13.61 2.48
CA LEU A 54 10.17 14.23 2.93
C LEU A 54 10.29 14.99 4.26
N LYS A 55 11.48 15.12 4.84
CA LYS A 55 11.66 15.95 6.03
C LYS A 55 11.18 17.40 5.77
N PRO A 56 10.57 18.07 6.76
CA PRO A 56 10.28 17.62 8.12
C PRO A 56 8.93 16.87 8.27
N LEU A 57 8.18 16.59 7.18
CA LEU A 57 6.91 15.87 7.25
C LEU A 57 7.10 14.48 7.85
N PHE A 58 8.07 13.73 7.32
CA PHE A 58 8.42 12.39 7.79
C PHE A 58 9.90 12.26 8.06
N SER A 59 10.24 11.57 9.17
CA SER A 59 11.56 11.02 9.37
C SER A 59 11.86 9.87 8.41
N GLU A 60 13.13 9.59 8.18
CA GLU A 60 13.56 8.40 7.42
C GLU A 60 13.06 7.12 8.10
N GLU A 61 13.06 7.08 9.44
CA GLU A 61 12.54 5.95 10.21
C GLU A 61 11.05 5.71 9.90
N GLN A 62 10.21 6.75 9.97
CA GLN A 62 8.79 6.65 9.63
C GLN A 62 8.58 6.10 8.21
N VAL A 63 9.32 6.60 7.21
CA VAL A 63 9.22 6.13 5.83
C VAL A 63 9.73 4.69 5.70
N SER A 64 10.81 4.31 6.39
CA SER A 64 11.36 2.96 6.34
C SER A 64 10.37 1.90 6.84
N PHE A 65 9.60 2.19 7.88
CA PHE A 65 8.52 1.32 8.36
C PHE A 65 7.30 1.37 7.45
N HIS A 66 6.85 2.56 7.07
CA HIS A 66 5.62 2.72 6.29
C HIS A 66 5.75 2.12 4.88
N TYR A 67 6.81 2.49 4.15
CA TYR A 67 7.09 1.93 2.81
C TYR A 67 7.72 0.54 2.89
N GLY A 68 8.78 0.38 3.69
CA GLY A 68 9.60 -0.83 3.68
C GLY A 68 8.99 -2.01 4.41
N LYS A 69 8.02 -1.80 5.31
CA LYS A 69 7.34 -2.88 6.06
C LYS A 69 5.86 -2.95 5.71
N HIS A 70 5.07 -1.92 5.99
CA HIS A 70 3.62 -1.96 5.77
C HIS A 70 3.26 -2.10 4.29
N HIS A 71 3.74 -1.20 3.45
CA HIS A 71 3.46 -1.25 2.00
C HIS A 71 3.97 -2.54 1.36
N ALA A 72 5.21 -2.95 1.68
CA ALA A 72 5.78 -4.21 1.19
C ALA A 72 4.96 -5.43 1.62
N ALA A 73 4.44 -5.45 2.86
CA ALA A 73 3.62 -6.55 3.35
C ALA A 73 2.31 -6.69 2.58
N TYR A 74 1.67 -5.60 2.15
CA TYR A 74 0.44 -5.68 1.35
C TYR A 74 0.68 -6.36 0.01
N PHE A 75 1.76 -6.06 -0.70
CA PHE A 75 2.14 -6.76 -1.93
C PHE A 75 2.45 -8.23 -1.68
N LYS A 76 3.24 -8.53 -0.66
CA LYS A 76 3.57 -9.91 -0.29
C LYS A 76 2.32 -10.73 0.02
N ASN A 77 1.43 -10.18 0.85
CA ASN A 77 0.20 -10.86 1.25
C ASN A 77 -0.76 -11.03 0.07
N LEU A 78 -0.90 -9.99 -0.79
CA LEU A 78 -1.72 -10.08 -2.00
C LEU A 78 -1.24 -11.22 -2.89
N ASN A 79 0.06 -11.30 -3.17
CA ASN A 79 0.62 -12.35 -4.00
C ASN A 79 0.33 -13.75 -3.44
N GLY A 80 0.48 -13.96 -2.14
CA GLY A 80 0.13 -15.23 -1.50
C GLY A 80 -1.38 -15.54 -1.56
N LEU A 81 -2.24 -14.51 -1.48
CA LEU A 81 -3.69 -14.69 -1.53
C LEU A 81 -4.21 -15.06 -2.93
N VAL A 82 -3.53 -14.61 -4.00
CA VAL A 82 -3.95 -14.84 -5.39
C VAL A 82 -3.19 -15.99 -6.07
N GLU A 83 -2.19 -16.57 -5.41
CA GLU A 83 -1.41 -17.67 -5.95
C GLU A 83 -2.32 -18.82 -6.42
N GLY A 84 -2.17 -19.24 -7.68
CA GLY A 84 -2.98 -20.28 -8.31
C GLY A 84 -4.43 -19.90 -8.59
N LYS A 85 -4.83 -18.63 -8.43
CA LYS A 85 -6.20 -18.16 -8.66
C LYS A 85 -6.29 -17.26 -9.90
N PRO A 86 -7.49 -17.11 -10.50
CA PRO A 86 -7.73 -16.20 -11.62
C PRO A 86 -7.35 -14.75 -11.32
N GLU A 87 -7.48 -14.33 -10.06
CA GLU A 87 -7.15 -12.99 -9.56
C GLU A 87 -5.67 -12.64 -9.79
N ALA A 88 -4.77 -13.61 -9.90
CA ALA A 88 -3.36 -13.38 -10.24
C ALA A 88 -3.15 -12.78 -11.65
N GLN A 89 -4.16 -12.89 -12.52
CA GLN A 89 -4.11 -12.34 -13.88
C GLN A 89 -4.84 -10.99 -14.00
N MET A 90 -5.45 -10.51 -12.93
CA MET A 90 -6.15 -9.22 -12.92
C MET A 90 -5.17 -8.07 -12.69
N SER A 91 -5.53 -6.87 -13.14
CA SER A 91 -4.82 -5.66 -12.75
C SER A 91 -5.07 -5.33 -11.29
N LEU A 92 -4.17 -4.55 -10.69
CA LEU A 92 -4.36 -4.08 -9.31
C LEU A 92 -5.64 -3.21 -9.19
N ASP A 93 -5.92 -2.38 -10.19
CA ASP A 93 -7.14 -1.57 -10.27
C ASP A 93 -8.40 -2.45 -10.30
N ASP A 94 -8.40 -3.53 -11.10
CA ASP A 94 -9.51 -4.48 -11.14
C ASP A 94 -9.74 -5.16 -9.79
N LEU A 95 -8.66 -5.52 -9.09
CA LEU A 95 -8.76 -6.12 -7.76
C LEU A 95 -9.30 -5.13 -6.72
N VAL A 96 -8.97 -3.85 -6.84
CA VAL A 96 -9.56 -2.78 -6.00
C VAL A 96 -11.05 -2.67 -6.25
N VAL A 97 -11.48 -2.68 -7.52
CA VAL A 97 -12.89 -2.47 -7.88
C VAL A 97 -13.73 -3.72 -7.64
N LYS A 98 -13.24 -4.91 -8.03
CA LYS A 98 -14.02 -6.15 -8.10
C LYS A 98 -13.70 -7.14 -6.97
N GLY A 99 -12.54 -6.97 -6.31
CA GLY A 99 -12.08 -7.86 -5.24
C GLY A 99 -12.95 -7.81 -3.99
N SER A 100 -12.81 -8.81 -3.14
CA SER A 100 -13.53 -8.91 -1.87
C SER A 100 -12.64 -9.48 -0.76
N GLY A 101 -13.05 -9.27 0.50
CA GLY A 101 -12.39 -9.84 1.66
C GLY A 101 -10.89 -9.49 1.72
N ALA A 102 -10.05 -10.48 2.00
CA ALA A 102 -8.60 -10.27 2.16
C ALA A 102 -7.91 -9.86 0.86
N ILE A 103 -8.37 -10.33 -0.31
CA ILE A 103 -7.82 -9.92 -1.62
C ILE A 103 -8.05 -8.43 -1.82
N PHE A 104 -9.29 -7.96 -1.65
CA PHE A 104 -9.59 -6.52 -1.71
C PHE A 104 -8.73 -5.72 -0.74
N ASN A 105 -8.69 -6.11 0.54
CA ASN A 105 -7.98 -5.34 1.55
C ASN A 105 -6.50 -5.16 1.20
N ASN A 106 -5.81 -6.23 0.76
CA ASN A 106 -4.40 -6.14 0.42
C ASN A 106 -4.16 -5.44 -0.93
N ALA A 107 -5.02 -5.67 -1.93
CA ALA A 107 -4.95 -4.97 -3.21
C ALA A 107 -5.18 -3.46 -3.05
N ALA A 108 -6.23 -3.07 -2.33
CA ALA A 108 -6.54 -1.68 -2.08
C ALA A 108 -5.44 -0.99 -1.26
N GLN A 109 -4.91 -1.63 -0.22
CA GLN A 109 -3.79 -1.06 0.53
C GLN A 109 -2.51 -0.95 -0.31
N ALA A 110 -2.17 -1.94 -1.14
CA ALA A 110 -1.04 -1.86 -2.05
C ALA A 110 -1.21 -0.67 -3.03
N TRP A 111 -2.40 -0.51 -3.58
CA TRP A 111 -2.76 0.58 -4.47
C TRP A 111 -2.74 1.95 -3.77
N ASN A 112 -3.41 2.07 -2.62
CA ASN A 112 -3.53 3.31 -1.85
C ASN A 112 -2.15 3.85 -1.45
N HIS A 113 -1.25 2.98 -0.98
CA HIS A 113 0.11 3.38 -0.61
C HIS A 113 0.93 3.80 -1.83
N THR A 114 0.84 3.06 -2.96
CA THR A 114 1.49 3.45 -4.22
C THR A 114 1.05 4.85 -4.64
N PHE A 115 -0.24 5.10 -4.59
CA PHE A 115 -0.82 6.40 -4.93
C PHE A 115 -0.41 7.49 -3.95
N PHE A 116 -0.41 7.19 -2.65
CA PHE A 116 0.00 8.12 -1.58
C PHE A 116 1.43 8.64 -1.76
N TRP A 117 2.39 7.75 -2.10
CA TRP A 117 3.77 8.19 -2.32
C TRP A 117 3.89 9.15 -3.49
N ASN A 118 3.10 8.98 -4.55
CA ASN A 118 3.06 9.91 -5.68
C ASN A 118 2.35 11.24 -5.34
N CYS A 119 1.44 11.24 -4.37
CA CYS A 119 0.81 12.46 -3.86
C CYS A 119 1.78 13.38 -3.11
N LEU A 120 2.99 12.92 -2.80
CA LEU A 120 4.00 13.67 -2.06
C LEU A 120 5.22 13.95 -2.94
N SER A 121 5.89 15.08 -2.64
CA SER A 121 7.13 15.48 -3.31
C SER A 121 8.07 16.18 -2.33
N PRO A 122 9.39 15.96 -2.42
CA PRO A 122 10.38 16.74 -1.66
C PRO A 122 10.23 18.25 -1.86
N THR A 123 9.86 18.68 -3.07
CA THR A 123 9.64 20.08 -3.47
C THR A 123 8.16 20.48 -3.50
N GLY A 124 7.30 19.67 -2.86
CA GLY A 124 5.85 19.90 -2.80
C GLY A 124 5.44 21.11 -1.96
N GLY A 125 4.13 21.22 -1.73
CA GLY A 125 3.53 22.24 -0.85
C GLY A 125 3.22 23.58 -1.50
N ARG A 126 3.57 23.79 -2.78
CA ARG A 126 3.09 24.95 -3.55
C ARG A 126 1.59 24.82 -3.81
N GLU A 127 0.92 25.94 -4.10
CA GLU A 127 -0.48 25.86 -4.49
C GLU A 127 -0.63 25.34 -5.93
N PRO A 128 -1.73 24.60 -6.24
CA PRO A 128 -2.03 24.20 -7.60
C PRO A 128 -2.35 25.42 -8.46
N ASN A 129 -2.31 25.24 -9.77
CA ASN A 129 -2.69 26.27 -10.74
C ASN A 129 -3.64 25.68 -11.80
N GLY A 130 -4.00 26.49 -12.79
CA GLY A 130 -4.77 26.07 -13.95
C GLY A 130 -6.14 25.48 -13.61
N GLU A 131 -6.52 24.43 -14.34
CA GLU A 131 -7.85 23.83 -14.25
C GLU A 131 -8.17 23.20 -12.88
N LEU A 132 -7.16 22.61 -12.22
CA LEU A 132 -7.35 22.04 -10.88
C LEU A 132 -7.69 23.13 -9.87
N LEU A 133 -6.97 24.27 -9.88
CA LEU A 133 -7.28 25.39 -9.00
C LEU A 133 -8.68 25.94 -9.28
N ALA A 134 -9.05 26.11 -10.56
CA ALA A 134 -10.39 26.57 -10.94
C ALA A 134 -11.48 25.62 -10.42
N ALA A 135 -11.26 24.29 -10.49
CA ALA A 135 -12.18 23.32 -9.94
C ALA A 135 -12.28 23.38 -8.40
N ILE A 136 -11.15 23.55 -7.72
CA ILE A 136 -11.13 23.72 -6.25
C ILE A 136 -11.91 25.00 -5.85
N VAL A 137 -11.70 26.10 -6.56
CA VAL A 137 -12.45 27.35 -6.31
C VAL A 137 -13.95 27.16 -6.57
N ARG A 138 -14.31 26.50 -7.67
CA ARG A 138 -15.71 26.23 -8.03
C ARG A 138 -16.42 25.39 -6.98
N ASP A 139 -15.78 24.30 -6.51
CA ASP A 139 -16.46 23.28 -5.71
C ASP A 139 -16.33 23.52 -4.19
N PHE A 140 -15.28 24.23 -3.75
CA PHE A 140 -15.01 24.46 -2.33
C PHE A 140 -14.91 25.95 -1.94
N GLY A 141 -14.98 26.89 -2.91
CA GLY A 141 -14.86 28.31 -2.63
C GLY A 141 -13.43 28.83 -2.52
N GLY A 142 -12.41 27.98 -2.64
CA GLY A 142 -11.00 28.36 -2.63
C GLY A 142 -10.10 27.39 -1.87
N MET A 143 -8.79 27.61 -1.97
CA MET A 143 -7.77 26.70 -1.38
C MET A 143 -7.84 26.65 0.15
N ALA A 144 -8.10 27.75 0.81
CA ALA A 144 -8.17 27.79 2.28
C ALA A 144 -9.33 26.93 2.80
N GLU A 145 -10.52 27.06 2.21
CA GLU A 145 -11.69 26.28 2.61
C GLU A 145 -11.52 24.80 2.22
N PHE A 146 -10.99 24.54 1.01
CA PHE A 146 -10.66 23.17 0.61
C PHE A 146 -9.71 22.48 1.61
N ARG A 147 -8.59 23.13 1.96
CA ARG A 147 -7.63 22.57 2.94
C ARG A 147 -8.29 22.30 4.28
N LYS A 148 -9.10 23.26 4.75
CA LYS A 148 -9.85 23.08 6.00
C LYS A 148 -10.79 21.88 5.94
N LEU A 149 -11.62 21.79 4.90
CA LEU A 149 -12.60 20.69 4.74
C LEU A 149 -11.91 19.34 4.61
N PHE A 150 -10.83 19.25 3.82
CA PHE A 150 -10.07 18.02 3.64
C PHE A 150 -9.37 17.59 4.93
N THR A 151 -8.72 18.53 5.64
CA THR A 151 -8.08 18.27 6.94
C THR A 151 -9.11 17.78 7.95
N ASP A 152 -10.23 18.50 8.10
CA ASP A 152 -11.31 18.13 9.01
C ASP A 152 -11.87 16.74 8.72
N ALA A 153 -12.14 16.42 7.46
CA ALA A 153 -12.65 15.12 7.05
C ALA A 153 -11.64 14.00 7.32
N SER A 154 -10.35 14.23 7.02
CA SER A 154 -9.29 13.25 7.23
C SER A 154 -9.03 12.96 8.70
N VAL A 155 -8.95 14.00 9.53
CA VAL A 155 -8.74 13.86 10.99
C VAL A 155 -9.89 13.14 11.67
N LYS A 156 -11.12 13.36 11.22
CA LYS A 156 -12.34 12.76 11.77
C LYS A 156 -12.59 11.32 11.32
N VAL A 157 -11.80 10.74 10.44
CA VAL A 157 -11.89 9.30 10.12
C VAL A 157 -11.75 8.50 11.40
N PHE A 158 -12.80 7.76 11.74
CA PHE A 158 -12.81 6.94 12.95
C PHE A 158 -11.93 5.70 12.77
N GLY A 159 -10.95 5.52 13.64
CA GLY A 159 -9.98 4.43 13.56
C GLY A 159 -8.99 4.62 12.42
N SER A 160 -8.77 3.56 11.64
CA SER A 160 -7.86 3.54 10.50
C SER A 160 -8.56 3.90 9.21
N GLY A 161 -7.88 4.61 8.32
CA GLY A 161 -8.45 4.96 7.02
C GLY A 161 -7.65 5.99 6.25
N TRP A 162 -8.32 6.67 5.33
CA TRP A 162 -7.74 7.58 4.33
C TRP A 162 -8.62 8.80 4.14
N GLY A 163 -8.01 9.95 3.91
CA GLY A 163 -8.68 11.14 3.39
C GLY A 163 -8.44 11.25 1.88
N TRP A 164 -9.49 11.39 1.07
CA TRP A 164 -9.39 11.46 -0.38
C TRP A 164 -9.94 12.78 -0.91
N LEU A 165 -9.27 13.34 -1.93
CA LEU A 165 -9.88 14.19 -2.93
C LEU A 165 -10.11 13.33 -4.16
N ALA A 166 -11.34 13.28 -4.67
CA ALA A 166 -11.70 12.53 -5.86
C ALA A 166 -12.50 13.40 -6.83
N SER A 167 -12.57 12.96 -8.09
CA SER A 167 -13.38 13.58 -9.13
C SER A 167 -14.38 12.59 -9.70
N ASP A 168 -15.56 13.05 -10.07
CA ASP A 168 -16.43 12.32 -10.98
C ASP A 168 -16.00 12.53 -12.46
N LYS A 169 -16.69 11.83 -13.38
CA LYS A 169 -16.42 11.95 -14.82
C LYS A 169 -16.74 13.34 -15.41
N GLN A 170 -17.49 14.17 -14.71
CA GLN A 170 -17.80 15.55 -15.08
C GLN A 170 -16.78 16.55 -14.55
N GLY A 171 -15.76 16.07 -13.83
CA GLY A 171 -14.72 16.90 -13.22
C GLY A 171 -15.17 17.61 -11.94
N LYS A 172 -16.29 17.20 -11.32
CA LYS A 172 -16.71 17.69 -10.01
C LYS A 172 -15.89 17.05 -8.91
N LEU A 173 -15.36 17.88 -8.02
CA LEU A 173 -14.52 17.45 -6.92
C LEU A 173 -15.33 17.10 -5.67
N GLU A 174 -14.86 16.09 -4.95
CA GLU A 174 -15.45 15.64 -3.69
C GLU A 174 -14.37 15.22 -2.70
N ILE A 175 -14.58 15.55 -1.41
CA ILE A 175 -13.74 15.07 -0.32
C ILE A 175 -14.42 13.83 0.29
N ILE A 176 -13.71 12.70 0.34
CA ILE A 176 -14.23 11.41 0.78
C ILE A 176 -13.37 10.90 1.95
N PRO A 177 -13.88 10.93 3.19
CA PRO A 177 -13.29 10.17 4.28
C PRO A 177 -13.63 8.68 4.10
N ALA A 178 -12.62 7.82 4.07
CA ALA A 178 -12.77 6.39 3.82
C ALA A 178 -12.17 5.56 4.96
N GLY A 179 -12.89 4.57 5.46
CA GLY A 179 -12.43 3.68 6.51
C GLY A 179 -11.60 2.51 5.96
N ASN A 180 -10.66 2.03 6.76
CA ASN A 180 -9.82 0.87 6.44
C ASN A 180 -9.09 1.01 5.10
N ALA A 181 -9.38 0.14 4.12
CA ALA A 181 -8.75 0.11 2.81
C ALA A 181 -9.62 0.75 1.70
N ASP A 182 -10.78 1.35 2.04
CA ASP A 182 -11.72 1.83 1.03
C ASP A 182 -11.12 2.90 0.12
N ASN A 183 -11.57 2.89 -1.15
CA ASN A 183 -10.93 3.61 -2.23
C ASN A 183 -11.99 4.18 -3.19
N PRO A 184 -11.87 5.44 -3.64
CA PRO A 184 -12.81 6.06 -4.57
C PRO A 184 -13.04 5.29 -5.88
N LEU A 185 -12.05 4.53 -6.39
CA LEU A 185 -12.21 3.68 -7.58
C LEU A 185 -13.37 2.71 -7.45
N ARG A 186 -13.56 2.13 -6.26
CA ARG A 186 -14.64 1.21 -5.96
C ARG A 186 -16.02 1.85 -6.09
N HIS A 187 -16.09 3.16 -5.96
CA HIS A 187 -17.29 3.98 -6.04
C HIS A 187 -17.43 4.71 -7.38
N GLY A 188 -16.64 4.30 -8.39
CA GLY A 188 -16.67 4.87 -9.74
C GLY A 188 -16.16 6.30 -9.84
N LYS A 189 -15.32 6.72 -8.87
CA LYS A 189 -14.68 8.04 -8.84
C LYS A 189 -13.19 7.92 -9.09
N THR A 190 -12.59 8.97 -9.63
CA THR A 190 -11.15 9.03 -9.90
C THR A 190 -10.43 9.67 -8.71
N PRO A 191 -9.52 8.96 -8.02
CA PRO A 191 -8.68 9.52 -6.96
C PRO A 191 -7.73 10.60 -7.51
N LEU A 192 -7.59 11.71 -6.79
CA LEU A 192 -6.70 12.81 -7.16
C LEU A 192 -5.61 13.07 -6.11
N LEU A 193 -5.98 13.03 -4.82
CA LEU A 193 -5.08 13.23 -3.69
C LEU A 193 -5.52 12.33 -2.56
N THR A 194 -4.57 11.80 -1.78
CA THR A 194 -4.88 11.08 -0.56
C THR A 194 -3.89 11.37 0.55
N VAL A 195 -4.39 11.26 1.79
CA VAL A 195 -3.59 11.20 3.01
C VAL A 195 -3.94 9.92 3.77
N ASP A 196 -2.92 9.18 4.17
CA ASP A 196 -3.04 8.01 5.02
C ASP A 196 -3.18 8.43 6.48
N VAL A 197 -4.31 8.10 7.11
CA VAL A 197 -4.55 8.39 8.53
C VAL A 197 -4.61 7.12 9.40
N TRP A 198 -4.13 5.99 8.89
CA TRP A 198 -3.74 4.86 9.72
C TRP A 198 -2.63 5.29 10.68
N GLU A 199 -2.63 4.80 11.91
CA GLU A 199 -1.59 5.19 12.88
C GLU A 199 -0.18 4.83 12.43
N HIS A 200 0.00 3.72 11.69
CA HIS A 200 1.30 3.35 11.14
C HIS A 200 1.90 4.42 10.21
N ALA A 201 1.08 5.28 9.62
CA ALA A 201 1.53 6.31 8.69
C ALA A 201 2.23 7.48 9.38
N TYR A 202 1.97 7.71 10.69
CA TYR A 202 2.46 8.92 11.35
C TYR A 202 2.93 8.72 12.82
N TYR A 203 2.65 7.58 13.44
CA TYR A 203 2.80 7.43 14.89
C TYR A 203 4.26 7.55 15.38
N ILE A 204 5.25 7.19 14.55
CA ILE A 204 6.67 7.33 14.92
C ILE A 204 7.02 8.81 15.16
N ASP A 205 6.58 9.71 14.27
CA ASP A 205 6.94 11.12 14.31
C ASP A 205 5.95 12.00 15.10
N TYR A 206 4.68 11.61 15.12
CA TYR A 206 3.59 12.46 15.64
C TYR A 206 2.85 11.85 16.84
N ARG A 207 3.09 10.58 17.17
CA ARG A 207 2.35 9.86 18.21
C ARG A 207 0.84 9.96 17.96
N ASN A 208 0.08 10.38 18.96
CA ASN A 208 -1.39 10.55 18.88
C ASN A 208 -1.84 11.85 18.18
N GLU A 209 -0.90 12.65 17.66
CA GLU A 209 -1.21 13.99 17.11
C GLU A 209 -1.58 13.91 15.61
N ARG A 210 -2.61 13.12 15.24
CA ARG A 210 -3.09 13.00 13.85
C ARG A 210 -3.36 14.35 13.20
N ALA A 211 -3.97 15.28 13.93
CA ALA A 211 -4.28 16.61 13.39
C ALA A 211 -3.02 17.37 12.97
N ARG A 212 -1.94 17.33 13.77
CA ARG A 212 -0.66 17.96 13.45
C ARG A 212 0.02 17.29 12.25
N PHE A 213 -0.11 15.97 12.13
CA PHE A 213 0.39 15.26 10.94
C PHE A 213 -0.34 15.71 9.67
N VAL A 214 -1.69 15.73 9.68
CA VAL A 214 -2.48 16.13 8.50
C VAL A 214 -2.24 17.61 8.16
N GLU A 215 -2.00 18.48 9.15
CA GLU A 215 -1.62 19.88 8.88
C GLU A 215 -0.25 19.97 8.19
N ASN A 216 0.74 19.20 8.65
CA ASN A 216 2.07 19.18 8.05
C ASN A 216 2.10 18.51 6.65
N PHE A 217 1.16 17.60 6.36
CA PHE A 217 1.04 16.93 5.07
C PHE A 217 0.98 17.92 3.90
N TRP A 218 0.31 19.07 4.06
CA TRP A 218 0.19 20.09 3.03
C TRP A 218 1.53 20.65 2.55
N THR A 219 2.57 20.59 3.37
CA THR A 219 3.93 21.09 3.02
C THR A 219 4.62 20.26 1.96
N LYS A 220 4.12 19.04 1.69
CA LYS A 220 4.73 18.08 0.77
C LYS A 220 3.81 17.61 -0.35
N VAL A 221 2.59 18.15 -0.46
CA VAL A 221 1.65 17.76 -1.53
C VAL A 221 2.25 18.05 -2.90
N ASN A 222 2.25 17.01 -3.75
CA ASN A 222 2.67 17.05 -5.15
C ASN A 222 1.51 17.50 -6.05
N TRP A 223 1.29 18.79 -6.11
CA TRP A 223 0.17 19.36 -6.89
C TRP A 223 0.27 19.10 -8.39
N ASP A 224 1.47 18.90 -8.94
CA ASP A 224 1.66 18.54 -10.34
C ASP A 224 1.08 17.14 -10.63
N PHE A 225 1.31 16.19 -9.73
CA PHE A 225 0.70 14.86 -9.81
C PHE A 225 -0.83 14.92 -9.66
N VAL A 226 -1.33 15.70 -8.69
CA VAL A 226 -2.77 15.88 -8.48
C VAL A 226 -3.44 16.49 -9.72
N ALA A 227 -2.80 17.48 -10.36
CA ALA A 227 -3.29 18.09 -11.59
C ALA A 227 -3.32 17.11 -12.77
N GLN A 228 -2.30 16.23 -12.89
CA GLN A 228 -2.27 15.17 -13.90
C GLN A 228 -3.41 14.15 -13.67
N CYS A 229 -3.68 13.77 -12.42
CA CYS A 229 -4.81 12.90 -12.09
C CYS A 229 -6.15 13.57 -12.45
N TYR A 230 -6.31 14.86 -12.18
CA TYR A 230 -7.52 15.61 -12.55
C TYR A 230 -7.72 15.70 -14.06
N ALA A 231 -6.66 15.95 -14.82
CA ALA A 231 -6.74 15.98 -16.29
C ALA A 231 -7.18 14.61 -16.86
N LYS A 232 -6.63 13.52 -16.32
CA LYS A 232 -7.04 12.15 -16.71
C LYS A 232 -8.48 11.80 -16.33
N ALA A 233 -9.01 12.35 -15.25
CA ALA A 233 -10.39 12.09 -14.82
C ALA A 233 -11.43 12.66 -15.79
N LYS A 234 -11.04 13.67 -16.60
CA LYS A 234 -11.90 14.38 -17.57
C LYS A 234 -11.74 13.87 -19.01
N ALA A 235 -10.75 13.00 -19.27
CA ALA A 235 -10.49 12.42 -20.58
C ALA A 235 -11.40 11.20 -20.82
#